data_8a9a9869a083886053f8f922b65bb71e
#
_entry.id   8a9a9869a083886053f8f922b65bb71e
#
_cell.length_a   1.000
_cell.length_b   1.000
_cell.length_c   1.000
_cell.angle_alpha   90.00
_cell.angle_beta   90.00
_cell.angle_gamma   90.00
#
_symmetry.space_group_name_H-M   'P 1'
#
loop_
_entity.id
_entity.type
_entity.pdbx_description
1 polymer ?
#
loop_
_entity_poly.entity_id
_entity_poly.type
_entity_poly.pdbx_seq_one_letter_code
_entity_poly.pdbx_strand_id
1 'polypeptide(L)'
;MSPALIDALLDVRQRAHEAGHGGKDAVYAAACQQLGLSRATLMRRLKEVTVQPQRKRRSDAGTTSLTLADAQELSSKLMEGFRANDKSIHALKLALERIRAHNPLFASVVCPDTGETRQLSCSACARALRAYALHPDQLRAPAPVQQLASDHPNDVWQIDASISTLFYVPGERQSGLQDMAPGVFYKNKPENFEKIKRQRLTRYVLTDHCSGAIFVHYVAGGESTVNMAESFLRAIEPRPQQQMHGVPFHLMMDPGSAGVGGAFGNLMRRLQVTPVVNQAGNARAKGQVENAHNLVETNFESGFKFTHVPGIEWINEQAQMWMRYYNSARTHSRHGLTRWAKWLEITPQQLRLVDAALARELLTHAPEAPKVDRNLCVRFDGRVWDVSTVPGVLVGGKVDITFNPFDRSVALVVEHDAEGRELLLPVPEAKEGAHGFREGAARIGREMKSLPDTVAVTNRKLV
;
A
#
# COMPACT_ATOMS: atom_id res chain seq x y z
N MET A 1 -37.76 -33.88 -16.64
CA MET A 1 -38.92 -34.65 -16.09
C MET A 1 -39.76 -35.14 -17.26
N SER A 2 -40.37 -36.34 -17.16
CA SER A 2 -41.31 -36.79 -18.17
C SER A 2 -42.61 -35.99 -18.08
N PRO A 3 -43.35 -35.81 -19.20
CA PRO A 3 -44.66 -35.15 -19.19
C PRO A 3 -45.64 -35.78 -18.18
N ALA A 4 -45.73 -37.10 -18.13
CA ALA A 4 -46.57 -37.80 -17.16
C ALA A 4 -46.25 -37.52 -15.69
N LEU A 5 -44.98 -37.33 -15.36
CA LEU A 5 -44.57 -36.94 -14.00
C LEU A 5 -44.97 -35.50 -13.69
N ILE A 6 -44.88 -34.60 -14.68
CA ILE A 6 -45.31 -33.20 -14.52
C ILE A 6 -46.80 -33.12 -14.22
N ASP A 7 -47.62 -33.84 -14.99
CA ASP A 7 -49.07 -33.88 -14.79
C ASP A 7 -49.43 -34.44 -13.41
N ALA A 8 -48.78 -35.53 -12.98
CA ALA A 8 -48.96 -36.10 -11.66
C ALA A 8 -48.59 -35.11 -10.53
N LEU A 9 -47.52 -34.34 -10.69
CA LEU A 9 -47.12 -33.31 -9.72
C LEU A 9 -48.11 -32.13 -9.66
N LEU A 10 -48.65 -31.71 -10.79
CA LEU A 10 -49.69 -30.71 -10.86
C LEU A 10 -50.98 -31.15 -10.16
N ASP A 11 -51.43 -32.43 -10.37
CA ASP A 11 -52.55 -33.03 -9.68
C ASP A 11 -52.33 -33.08 -8.13
N VAL A 12 -51.15 -33.53 -7.71
CA VAL A 12 -50.76 -33.49 -6.29
C VAL A 12 -50.82 -32.06 -5.72
N ARG A 13 -50.42 -31.06 -6.46
CA ARG A 13 -50.50 -29.67 -6.07
C ARG A 13 -51.96 -29.21 -5.90
N GLN A 14 -52.80 -29.56 -6.84
CA GLN A 14 -54.21 -29.20 -6.79
C GLN A 14 -54.89 -29.83 -5.57
N ARG A 15 -54.75 -31.18 -5.39
CA ARG A 15 -55.30 -31.88 -4.21
C ARG A 15 -54.76 -31.31 -2.88
N ALA A 16 -53.51 -30.94 -2.81
CA ALA A 16 -52.93 -30.32 -1.65
C ALA A 16 -53.51 -28.90 -1.40
N HIS A 17 -53.88 -28.17 -2.45
CA HIS A 17 -54.57 -26.89 -2.34
C HIS A 17 -56.00 -27.06 -1.84
N GLU A 18 -56.75 -28.00 -2.36
CA GLU A 18 -58.13 -28.31 -1.97
C GLU A 18 -58.22 -28.84 -0.54
N ALA A 19 -57.26 -29.65 -0.09
CA ALA A 19 -57.19 -30.16 1.30
C ALA A 19 -56.96 -29.09 2.35
N GLY A 20 -56.55 -27.87 1.98
CA GLY A 20 -56.42 -26.74 2.89
C GLY A 20 -55.33 -26.90 3.93
N HIS A 21 -55.35 -26.00 4.95
CA HIS A 21 -54.35 -26.01 6.02
C HIS A 21 -54.65 -27.21 6.96
N GLY A 22 -53.61 -28.06 7.16
CA GLY A 22 -53.71 -29.29 7.97
C GLY A 22 -53.90 -30.58 7.18
N GLY A 23 -54.59 -30.54 6.01
CA GLY A 23 -54.81 -31.74 5.17
C GLY A 23 -53.66 -32.07 4.19
N LYS A 24 -52.75 -31.13 3.96
CA LYS A 24 -51.70 -31.27 2.95
C LYS A 24 -50.70 -32.41 3.22
N ASP A 25 -50.47 -32.71 4.48
CA ASP A 25 -49.49 -33.75 4.84
C ASP A 25 -49.94 -35.15 4.42
N ALA A 26 -51.23 -35.43 4.54
CA ALA A 26 -51.81 -36.72 4.06
C ALA A 26 -51.68 -36.83 2.54
N VAL A 27 -51.98 -35.76 1.79
CA VAL A 27 -51.84 -35.71 0.33
C VAL A 27 -50.42 -35.95 -0.11
N TYR A 28 -49.45 -35.30 0.53
CA TYR A 28 -48.05 -35.49 0.19
C TYR A 28 -47.53 -36.86 0.57
N ALA A 29 -47.97 -37.46 1.67
CA ALA A 29 -47.61 -38.81 2.07
C ALA A 29 -48.15 -39.85 1.03
N ALA A 30 -49.41 -39.73 0.63
CA ALA A 30 -49.97 -40.59 -0.43
C ALA A 30 -49.24 -40.39 -1.75
N ALA A 31 -48.91 -39.18 -2.16
CA ALA A 31 -48.15 -38.91 -3.38
C ALA A 31 -46.71 -39.47 -3.32
N CYS A 32 -46.06 -39.48 -2.18
CA CYS A 32 -44.74 -40.11 -2.01
C CYS A 32 -44.81 -41.61 -2.25
N GLN A 33 -45.84 -42.27 -1.72
CA GLN A 33 -46.05 -43.71 -1.95
C GLN A 33 -46.38 -44.02 -3.43
N GLN A 34 -47.29 -43.24 -4.01
CA GLN A 34 -47.73 -43.44 -5.38
C GLN A 34 -46.63 -43.21 -6.42
N LEU A 35 -45.80 -42.19 -6.23
CA LEU A 35 -44.75 -41.83 -7.19
C LEU A 35 -43.39 -42.44 -6.85
N GLY A 36 -43.26 -43.17 -5.74
CA GLY A 36 -41.98 -43.76 -5.30
C GLY A 36 -40.91 -42.71 -4.95
N LEU A 37 -41.32 -41.51 -4.49
CA LEU A 37 -40.44 -40.41 -4.21
C LEU A 37 -40.32 -40.13 -2.71
N SER A 38 -39.14 -39.76 -2.27
CA SER A 38 -38.98 -39.20 -0.91
C SER A 38 -39.70 -37.86 -0.76
N ARG A 39 -40.14 -37.52 0.46
CA ARG A 39 -40.80 -36.26 0.76
C ARG A 39 -39.97 -35.04 0.28
N ALA A 40 -38.67 -35.08 0.52
CA ALA A 40 -37.75 -34.02 0.08
C ALA A 40 -37.70 -33.89 -1.46
N THR A 41 -37.66 -35.02 -2.16
CA THR A 41 -37.64 -35.04 -3.61
C THR A 41 -38.99 -34.56 -4.19
N LEU A 42 -40.11 -35.00 -3.63
CA LEU A 42 -41.45 -34.52 -4.02
C LEU A 42 -41.56 -33.00 -3.87
N MET A 43 -41.16 -32.43 -2.74
CA MET A 43 -41.22 -31.00 -2.48
C MET A 43 -40.31 -30.18 -3.41
N ARG A 44 -39.13 -30.71 -3.75
CA ARG A 44 -38.24 -30.11 -4.73
C ARG A 44 -38.86 -30.09 -6.12
N ARG A 45 -39.42 -31.24 -6.58
CA ARG A 45 -40.09 -31.37 -7.89
C ARG A 45 -41.35 -30.51 -8.01
N LEU A 46 -42.14 -30.41 -6.94
CA LEU A 46 -43.28 -29.48 -6.88
C LEU A 46 -42.85 -28.02 -7.05
N LYS A 47 -41.70 -27.61 -6.46
CA LYS A 47 -41.17 -26.28 -6.66
C LYS A 47 -40.70 -26.01 -8.08
N GLU A 48 -40.20 -27.02 -8.77
CA GLU A 48 -39.73 -26.91 -10.16
C GLU A 48 -40.88 -26.71 -11.15
N VAL A 49 -42.04 -27.33 -10.89
CA VAL A 49 -43.22 -27.32 -11.83
C VAL A 49 -44.29 -26.30 -11.45
N THR A 50 -44.19 -25.63 -10.30
CA THR A 50 -45.23 -24.70 -9.86
C THR A 50 -44.69 -23.32 -9.57
N VAL A 51 -45.40 -22.28 -10.02
CA VAL A 51 -45.13 -20.91 -9.61
C VAL A 51 -45.44 -20.78 -8.11
N GLN A 52 -44.43 -20.46 -7.31
CA GLN A 52 -44.62 -20.25 -5.90
C GLN A 52 -45.25 -18.85 -5.71
N PRO A 53 -46.40 -18.71 -5.02
CA PRO A 53 -46.90 -17.41 -4.70
C PRO A 53 -45.90 -16.71 -3.83
N GLN A 54 -45.61 -15.44 -4.16
CA GLN A 54 -44.80 -14.60 -3.26
C GLN A 54 -45.47 -14.55 -1.89
N ARG A 55 -44.73 -14.82 -0.82
CA ARG A 55 -45.22 -14.65 0.55
C ARG A 55 -45.70 -13.21 0.68
N LYS A 56 -46.97 -13.02 1.01
CA LYS A 56 -47.45 -11.69 1.38
C LYS A 56 -46.60 -11.12 2.49
N ARG A 57 -46.02 -9.95 2.26
CA ARG A 57 -45.33 -9.22 3.34
C ARG A 57 -46.36 -8.94 4.44
N ARG A 58 -45.95 -9.11 5.68
CA ARG A 58 -46.77 -8.68 6.83
C ARG A 58 -47.01 -7.16 6.72
N SER A 59 -48.12 -6.67 7.18
CA SER A 59 -48.46 -5.23 7.15
C SER A 59 -47.48 -4.34 7.92
N ASP A 60 -46.79 -4.94 8.91
CA ASP A 60 -45.76 -4.30 9.74
C ASP A 60 -44.33 -4.51 9.19
N ALA A 61 -44.19 -5.15 8.05
CA ALA A 61 -42.87 -5.45 7.47
C ALA A 61 -42.17 -4.16 7.01
N GLY A 62 -41.05 -3.83 7.64
CA GLY A 62 -40.26 -2.63 7.38
C GLY A 62 -40.51 -1.50 8.37
N THR A 63 -41.47 -1.64 9.28
CA THR A 63 -41.66 -0.70 10.39
C THR A 63 -40.85 -1.16 11.61
N THR A 64 -40.32 -0.22 12.37
CA THR A 64 -39.64 -0.49 13.64
C THR A 64 -40.39 0.26 14.77
N SER A 65 -40.53 -0.39 15.92
CA SER A 65 -41.11 0.25 17.09
C SER A 65 -40.10 1.11 17.87
N LEU A 66 -38.80 1.02 17.55
CA LEU A 66 -37.77 1.89 18.12
C LEU A 66 -37.70 3.18 17.30
N THR A 67 -37.67 4.32 17.95
CA THR A 67 -37.51 5.61 17.26
C THR A 67 -36.08 5.73 16.67
N LEU A 68 -35.91 6.59 15.67
CA LEU A 68 -34.59 6.85 15.11
C LEU A 68 -33.67 7.48 16.18
N ALA A 69 -34.17 8.37 17.01
CA ALA A 69 -33.43 9.02 18.08
C ALA A 69 -32.90 7.99 19.10
N ASP A 70 -33.81 7.10 19.60
CA ASP A 70 -33.38 6.03 20.49
C ASP A 70 -32.40 5.06 19.84
N ALA A 71 -32.57 4.80 18.54
CA ALA A 71 -31.62 3.96 17.78
C ALA A 71 -30.24 4.59 17.66
N GLN A 72 -30.15 5.91 17.45
CA GLN A 72 -28.91 6.67 17.40
C GLN A 72 -28.23 6.69 18.78
N GLU A 73 -28.95 6.94 19.85
CA GLU A 73 -28.43 6.90 21.22
C GLU A 73 -27.89 5.51 21.58
N LEU A 74 -28.65 4.45 21.29
CA LEU A 74 -28.25 3.08 21.52
C LEU A 74 -27.00 2.71 20.71
N SER A 75 -26.98 3.11 19.45
CA SER A 75 -25.83 2.89 18.56
C SER A 75 -24.58 3.60 19.07
N SER A 76 -24.71 4.85 19.51
CA SER A 76 -23.59 5.62 20.09
C SER A 76 -23.02 4.91 21.32
N LYS A 77 -23.88 4.42 22.22
CA LYS A 77 -23.45 3.65 23.40
C LYS A 77 -22.75 2.33 23.03
N LEU A 78 -23.23 1.64 22.01
CA LEU A 78 -22.57 0.41 21.53
C LEU A 78 -21.19 0.69 20.96
N MET A 79 -21.01 1.82 20.28
CA MET A 79 -19.76 2.20 19.62
C MET A 79 -18.79 2.98 20.52
N GLU A 80 -19.21 3.41 21.73
CA GLU A 80 -18.39 4.22 22.64
C GLU A 80 -17.03 3.60 22.99
N GLY A 81 -16.97 2.28 23.11
CA GLY A 81 -15.73 1.53 23.35
C GLY A 81 -14.98 1.09 22.10
N PHE A 82 -15.48 1.43 20.92
CA PHE A 82 -14.91 0.93 19.67
C PHE A 82 -13.56 1.61 19.35
N ARG A 83 -12.55 0.79 19.15
CA ARG A 83 -11.24 1.19 18.59
C ARG A 83 -11.00 0.41 17.32
N ALA A 84 -10.36 1.01 16.33
CA ALA A 84 -10.12 0.40 15.01
C ALA A 84 -9.43 -0.99 15.10
N ASN A 85 -8.60 -1.19 16.12
CA ASN A 85 -7.84 -2.42 16.35
C ASN A 85 -8.34 -3.25 17.55
N ASP A 86 -9.48 -2.89 18.13
CA ASP A 86 -10.04 -3.56 19.31
C ASP A 86 -11.31 -4.33 18.94
N LYS A 87 -11.49 -5.49 19.59
CA LYS A 87 -12.70 -6.33 19.43
C LYS A 87 -13.81 -5.94 20.40
N SER A 88 -13.55 -5.02 21.33
CA SER A 88 -14.50 -4.65 22.37
C SER A 88 -15.63 -3.77 21.85
N ILE A 89 -16.79 -4.37 21.70
CA ILE A 89 -18.06 -3.70 21.49
C ILE A 89 -18.91 -3.99 22.73
N HIS A 90 -19.61 -2.98 23.25
CA HIS A 90 -20.56 -3.22 24.33
C HIS A 90 -21.64 -4.19 23.87
N ALA A 91 -21.91 -5.21 24.69
CA ALA A 91 -23.01 -6.12 24.43
C ALA A 91 -24.34 -5.33 24.46
N LEU A 92 -25.18 -5.55 23.45
CA LEU A 92 -26.46 -4.82 23.30
C LEU A 92 -27.33 -4.87 24.58
N LYS A 93 -27.36 -6.02 25.25
CA LYS A 93 -28.08 -6.20 26.51
C LYS A 93 -27.56 -5.24 27.59
N LEU A 94 -26.23 -5.18 27.75
CA LEU A 94 -25.59 -4.31 28.75
C LEU A 94 -25.79 -2.83 28.43
N ALA A 95 -25.74 -2.44 27.15
CA ALA A 95 -26.00 -1.07 26.73
C ALA A 95 -27.43 -0.66 27.04
N LEU A 96 -28.42 -1.52 26.75
CA LEU A 96 -29.82 -1.28 27.07
C LEU A 96 -30.06 -1.18 28.59
N GLU A 97 -29.46 -2.06 29.39
CA GLU A 97 -29.57 -2.03 30.86
C GLU A 97 -29.02 -0.71 31.42
N ARG A 98 -27.85 -0.25 30.92
CA ARG A 98 -27.25 1.01 31.36
C ARG A 98 -28.08 2.23 31.00
N ILE A 99 -28.61 2.31 29.77
CA ILE A 99 -29.47 3.43 29.38
C ILE A 99 -30.77 3.42 30.21
N ARG A 100 -31.39 2.27 30.37
CA ARG A 100 -32.64 2.11 31.15
C ARG A 100 -32.47 2.38 32.64
N ALA A 101 -31.29 2.24 33.19
CA ALA A 101 -31.03 2.64 34.58
C ALA A 101 -31.22 4.16 34.79
N HIS A 102 -31.00 4.98 33.77
CA HIS A 102 -31.20 6.43 33.80
C HIS A 102 -32.51 6.86 33.16
N ASN A 103 -32.99 6.13 32.14
CA ASN A 103 -34.23 6.37 31.44
C ASN A 103 -35.05 5.06 31.34
N PRO A 104 -35.89 4.73 32.32
CA PRO A 104 -36.66 3.47 32.34
C PRO A 104 -37.59 3.26 31.14
N LEU A 105 -38.01 4.36 30.49
CA LEU A 105 -38.91 4.33 29.34
C LEU A 105 -38.13 4.19 27.99
N PHE A 106 -36.81 4.18 28.04
CA PHE A 106 -36.01 4.04 26.82
C PHE A 106 -36.32 2.74 26.08
N ALA A 107 -36.53 2.84 24.78
CA ALA A 107 -36.88 1.72 23.90
C ALA A 107 -38.14 0.98 24.40
N SER A 108 -39.16 1.71 24.75
CA SER A 108 -40.48 1.20 25.15
C SER A 108 -41.58 1.56 24.15
N VAL A 109 -42.62 0.79 24.11
CA VAL A 109 -43.79 0.99 23.25
C VAL A 109 -45.06 0.91 24.12
N VAL A 110 -45.95 1.84 23.90
CA VAL A 110 -47.27 1.79 24.50
C VAL A 110 -48.18 0.91 23.65
N CYS A 111 -48.79 -0.11 24.24
CA CYS A 111 -49.76 -0.95 23.56
C CYS A 111 -51.04 -0.12 23.27
N PRO A 112 -51.46 0.02 21.99
CA PRO A 112 -52.62 0.84 21.68
C PRO A 112 -53.93 0.32 22.29
N ASP A 113 -54.04 -0.99 22.52
CA ASP A 113 -55.27 -1.62 23.00
C ASP A 113 -55.39 -1.59 24.55
N THR A 114 -54.26 -1.71 25.25
CA THR A 114 -54.26 -1.82 26.73
C THR A 114 -53.70 -0.59 27.44
N GLY A 115 -53.05 0.33 26.73
CA GLY A 115 -52.33 1.46 27.31
C GLY A 115 -51.06 1.09 28.09
N GLU A 116 -50.72 -0.19 28.18
CA GLU A 116 -49.55 -0.65 28.93
C GLU A 116 -48.24 -0.34 28.19
N THR A 117 -47.25 0.14 28.92
CA THR A 117 -45.93 0.38 28.43
C THR A 117 -45.10 -0.90 28.48
N ARG A 118 -44.63 -1.35 27.32
CA ARG A 118 -43.79 -2.55 27.19
C ARG A 118 -42.41 -2.20 26.67
N GLN A 119 -41.37 -2.66 27.34
CA GLN A 119 -40.01 -2.53 26.88
C GLN A 119 -39.73 -3.43 25.68
N LEU A 120 -39.02 -2.91 24.68
CA LEU A 120 -38.57 -3.67 23.51
C LEU A 120 -37.47 -4.68 23.91
N SER A 121 -37.57 -5.87 23.37
CA SER A 121 -36.52 -6.90 23.55
C SER A 121 -35.22 -6.53 22.85
N CYS A 122 -34.08 -7.08 23.30
CA CYS A 122 -32.78 -6.92 22.61
C CYS A 122 -32.87 -7.27 21.12
N SER A 123 -33.62 -8.36 20.78
CA SER A 123 -33.80 -8.77 19.39
C SER A 123 -34.61 -7.75 18.57
N ALA A 124 -35.57 -7.07 19.18
CA ALA A 124 -36.36 -6.01 18.52
C ALA A 124 -35.45 -4.79 18.28
N CYS A 125 -34.68 -4.37 19.28
CA CYS A 125 -33.72 -3.27 19.16
C CYS A 125 -32.62 -3.59 18.10
N ALA A 126 -32.07 -4.80 18.10
CA ALA A 126 -31.09 -5.20 17.08
C ALA A 126 -31.67 -5.15 15.65
N ARG A 127 -32.92 -5.58 15.47
CA ARG A 127 -33.62 -5.47 14.16
C ARG A 127 -33.82 -4.02 13.75
N ALA A 128 -34.24 -3.17 14.68
CA ALA A 128 -34.41 -1.74 14.45
C ALA A 128 -33.08 -1.06 14.07
N LEU A 129 -31.99 -1.34 14.81
CA LEU A 129 -30.66 -0.84 14.47
C LEU A 129 -30.25 -1.25 13.06
N ARG A 130 -30.51 -2.51 12.67
CA ARG A 130 -30.20 -2.97 11.29
C ARG A 130 -31.07 -2.29 10.24
N ALA A 131 -32.32 -2.04 10.54
CA ALA A 131 -33.25 -1.33 9.64
C ALA A 131 -32.81 0.12 9.38
N TYR A 132 -32.27 0.78 10.42
CA TYR A 132 -31.72 2.14 10.33
C TYR A 132 -30.26 2.20 9.86
N ALA A 133 -29.62 1.06 9.56
CA ALA A 133 -28.19 0.97 9.26
C ALA A 133 -27.28 1.48 10.40
N LEU A 134 -27.74 1.37 11.64
CA LEU A 134 -27.04 1.80 12.87
C LEU A 134 -26.48 0.64 13.70
N HIS A 135 -26.60 -0.62 13.22
CA HIS A 135 -26.03 -1.76 13.93
C HIS A 135 -24.49 -1.73 13.84
N PRO A 136 -23.75 -2.04 14.91
CA PRO A 136 -22.28 -2.03 14.90
C PRO A 136 -21.65 -2.79 13.73
N ASP A 137 -22.19 -3.95 13.35
CA ASP A 137 -21.70 -4.72 12.20
C ASP A 137 -21.80 -3.94 10.88
N GLN A 138 -22.85 -3.12 10.73
CA GLN A 138 -23.05 -2.28 9.54
C GLN A 138 -22.17 -1.03 9.57
N LEU A 139 -22.03 -0.40 10.76
CA LEU A 139 -21.16 0.77 10.93
C LEU A 139 -19.68 0.43 10.76
N ARG A 140 -19.31 -0.82 11.05
CA ARG A 140 -17.96 -1.35 10.85
C ARG A 140 -17.76 -1.88 9.43
N ALA A 141 -18.81 -1.99 8.65
CA ALA A 141 -18.66 -2.42 7.26
C ALA A 141 -17.73 -1.46 6.50
N PRO A 142 -16.80 -2.01 5.71
CA PRO A 142 -15.90 -1.17 4.96
C PRO A 142 -16.65 -0.26 3.99
N ALA A 143 -16.20 0.98 3.85
CA ALA A 143 -16.73 1.89 2.84
C ALA A 143 -16.57 1.31 1.43
N PRO A 144 -17.47 1.62 0.49
CA PRO A 144 -17.30 1.21 -0.90
C PRO A 144 -16.00 1.78 -1.47
N VAL A 145 -15.35 1.02 -2.35
CA VAL A 145 -14.06 1.37 -2.96
C VAL A 145 -14.26 1.46 -4.46
N GLN A 146 -13.76 2.54 -5.04
CA GLN A 146 -13.65 2.66 -6.48
C GLN A 146 -12.46 1.81 -6.96
N GLN A 147 -12.70 0.95 -7.95
CA GLN A 147 -11.62 0.22 -8.59
C GLN A 147 -10.78 1.18 -9.44
N LEU A 148 -9.46 1.17 -9.21
CA LEU A 148 -8.52 1.90 -10.05
C LEU A 148 -8.13 1.03 -11.24
N ALA A 149 -7.81 1.67 -12.36
CA ALA A 149 -7.32 1.04 -13.57
C ALA A 149 -6.02 1.71 -14.02
N SER A 150 -5.21 0.98 -14.77
CA SER A 150 -4.06 1.46 -15.53
C SER A 150 -4.23 1.04 -16.98
N ASP A 151 -3.72 1.81 -17.91
CA ASP A 151 -4.02 1.64 -19.33
C ASP A 151 -3.21 0.50 -19.96
N HIS A 152 -1.96 0.32 -19.54
CA HIS A 152 -1.05 -0.68 -20.10
C HIS A 152 0.02 -1.12 -19.09
N PRO A 153 0.79 -2.20 -19.35
CA PRO A 153 1.98 -2.51 -18.58
C PRO A 153 2.96 -1.34 -18.57
N ASN A 154 3.62 -1.09 -17.45
CA ASN A 154 4.52 0.04 -17.21
C ASN A 154 3.85 1.42 -17.10
N ASP A 155 2.53 1.51 -17.15
CA ASP A 155 1.82 2.78 -16.93
C ASP A 155 1.94 3.21 -15.45
N VAL A 156 1.46 2.38 -14.53
CA VAL A 156 1.47 2.67 -13.09
C VAL A 156 2.19 1.57 -12.33
N TRP A 157 3.23 1.93 -11.59
CA TRP A 157 3.81 1.05 -10.59
C TRP A 157 3.38 1.49 -9.20
N GLN A 158 3.27 0.54 -8.29
CA GLN A 158 3.08 0.77 -6.86
C GLN A 158 4.32 0.33 -6.10
N ILE A 159 4.81 1.15 -5.18
CA ILE A 159 5.93 0.84 -4.29
C ILE A 159 5.50 0.93 -2.85
N ASP A 160 5.94 -0.04 -2.05
CA ASP A 160 5.71 -0.05 -0.61
C ASP A 160 6.84 -0.75 0.14
N ALA A 161 7.08 -0.32 1.38
CA ALA A 161 8.10 -0.87 2.25
C ALA A 161 7.45 -1.64 3.42
N SER A 162 8.01 -2.78 3.76
CA SER A 162 7.60 -3.55 4.94
C SER A 162 8.81 -4.15 5.65
N ILE A 163 8.75 -4.19 6.96
CA ILE A 163 9.78 -4.85 7.75
C ILE A 163 9.57 -6.35 7.64
N SER A 164 10.59 -7.08 7.19
CA SER A 164 10.57 -8.54 7.30
C SER A 164 10.55 -8.95 8.76
N THR A 165 9.57 -9.76 9.14
CA THR A 165 9.41 -10.24 10.52
C THR A 165 10.23 -11.49 10.81
N LEU A 166 10.81 -12.10 9.77
CA LEU A 166 11.49 -13.39 9.85
C LEU A 166 13.01 -13.25 9.94
N PHE A 167 13.59 -12.10 9.52
CA PHE A 167 15.03 -11.96 9.36
C PHE A 167 15.55 -10.67 9.99
N TYR A 168 16.65 -10.79 10.73
CA TYR A 168 17.46 -9.68 11.23
C TYR A 168 18.90 -9.87 10.76
N VAL A 169 19.55 -8.76 10.44
CA VAL A 169 20.99 -8.74 10.23
C VAL A 169 21.66 -8.83 11.60
N PRO A 170 22.42 -9.88 11.92
CA PRO A 170 23.16 -9.95 13.18
C PRO A 170 24.22 -8.85 13.28
N GLY A 171 24.53 -8.43 14.50
CA GLY A 171 25.61 -7.46 14.74
C GLY A 171 26.98 -7.99 14.27
N GLU A 172 27.97 -7.11 14.24
CA GLU A 172 29.30 -7.28 13.61
C GLU A 172 30.08 -8.58 13.90
N ARG A 173 29.63 -9.41 14.85
CA ARG A 173 30.30 -10.65 15.26
C ARG A 173 29.71 -11.94 14.69
N GLN A 174 28.59 -11.87 13.97
CA GLN A 174 27.94 -13.05 13.36
C GLN A 174 27.60 -12.74 11.91
N SER A 175 28.14 -13.54 11.00
CA SER A 175 27.79 -13.45 9.58
C SER A 175 26.49 -14.20 9.30
N GLY A 176 25.53 -13.55 8.64
CA GLY A 176 24.28 -14.15 8.18
C GLY A 176 23.02 -13.47 8.72
N LEU A 177 21.89 -13.85 8.14
CA LEU A 177 20.56 -13.45 8.61
C LEU A 177 20.01 -14.52 9.55
N GLN A 178 19.38 -14.11 10.62
CA GLN A 178 18.78 -15.03 11.59
C GLN A 178 17.26 -14.89 11.58
N ASP A 179 16.56 -16.03 11.69
CA ASP A 179 15.13 -16.05 11.96
C ASP A 179 14.88 -15.58 13.40
N MET A 180 13.82 -14.80 13.57
CA MET A 180 13.35 -14.40 14.89
C MET A 180 12.76 -15.60 15.63
N ALA A 181 13.46 -16.09 16.66
CA ALA A 181 12.91 -17.12 17.53
C ALA A 181 11.59 -16.63 18.16
N PRO A 182 10.50 -17.43 18.10
CA PRO A 182 9.26 -17.12 18.78
C PRO A 182 9.51 -16.90 20.28
N GLY A 183 9.11 -15.75 20.81
CA GLY A 183 9.25 -15.40 22.23
C GLY A 183 10.44 -14.50 22.59
N VAL A 184 11.42 -14.30 21.70
CA VAL A 184 12.53 -13.37 21.93
C VAL A 184 12.15 -11.93 21.63
N PHE A 185 11.11 -11.73 20.83
CA PHE A 185 10.68 -10.41 20.39
C PHE A 185 9.22 -10.11 20.72
N TYR A 186 9.00 -9.20 21.67
CA TYR A 186 7.70 -8.57 21.88
C TYR A 186 7.66 -7.27 21.07
N LYS A 187 6.92 -7.25 19.96
CA LYS A 187 6.74 -6.12 19.04
C LYS A 187 6.39 -4.78 19.73
N ASN A 188 5.85 -4.83 20.94
CA ASN A 188 5.28 -3.70 21.65
C ASN A 188 6.19 -3.11 22.75
N LYS A 189 7.45 -3.52 22.87
CA LYS A 189 8.38 -2.93 23.84
C LYS A 189 9.34 -1.96 23.14
N PRO A 190 9.26 -0.63 23.42
CA PRO A 190 10.11 0.39 22.82
C PRO A 190 11.61 0.12 22.93
N GLU A 191 12.04 -0.46 24.06
CA GLU A 191 13.45 -0.81 24.33
C GLU A 191 14.01 -1.87 23.36
N ASN A 192 13.17 -2.80 22.90
CA ASN A 192 13.60 -3.79 21.94
C ASN A 192 13.66 -3.22 20.52
N PHE A 193 12.81 -2.24 20.20
CA PHE A 193 12.77 -1.60 18.90
C PHE A 193 14.10 -0.87 18.60
N GLU A 194 14.65 -0.11 19.54
CA GLU A 194 15.91 0.60 19.35
C GLU A 194 17.11 -0.36 19.16
N LYS A 195 17.12 -1.50 19.89
CA LYS A 195 18.18 -2.51 19.76
C LYS A 195 18.23 -3.15 18.39
N ILE A 196 17.09 -3.37 17.76
CA ILE A 196 16.98 -4.06 16.48
C ILE A 196 16.86 -3.12 15.27
N LYS A 197 16.65 -1.82 15.50
CA LYS A 197 16.42 -0.81 14.45
C LYS A 197 17.52 -0.80 13.38
N ARG A 198 18.77 -1.03 13.78
CA ARG A 198 19.93 -1.13 12.88
C ARG A 198 20.15 -2.51 12.29
N GLN A 199 19.52 -3.54 12.86
CA GLN A 199 19.71 -4.96 12.49
C GLN A 199 18.52 -5.51 11.69
N ARG A 200 17.47 -4.71 11.47
CA ARG A 200 16.30 -5.15 10.74
C ARG A 200 16.53 -5.16 9.24
N LEU A 201 15.83 -6.05 8.59
CA LEU A 201 15.76 -6.14 7.14
C LEU A 201 14.44 -5.48 6.68
N THR A 202 14.54 -4.55 5.76
CA THR A 202 13.38 -3.94 5.11
C THR A 202 13.22 -4.54 3.71
N ARG A 203 12.00 -4.95 3.41
CA ARG A 203 11.60 -5.45 2.11
C ARG A 203 10.84 -4.35 1.36
N TYR A 204 11.32 -3.98 0.20
CA TYR A 204 10.61 -3.15 -0.76
C TYR A 204 9.95 -4.03 -1.80
N VAL A 205 8.66 -3.83 -2.01
CA VAL A 205 7.89 -4.51 -3.05
C VAL A 205 7.41 -3.47 -4.05
N LEU A 206 7.67 -3.74 -5.32
CA LEU A 206 7.12 -2.97 -6.43
C LEU A 206 6.20 -3.87 -7.25
N THR A 207 5.07 -3.32 -7.67
CA THR A 207 4.16 -4.05 -8.56
C THR A 207 3.78 -3.18 -9.75
N ASP A 208 3.79 -3.76 -10.94
CA ASP A 208 3.13 -3.16 -12.09
C ASP A 208 1.62 -3.32 -11.96
N HIS A 209 0.88 -2.23 -11.94
CA HIS A 209 -0.55 -2.25 -11.66
C HIS A 209 -1.34 -2.98 -12.76
N CYS A 210 -0.95 -2.87 -14.01
CA CYS A 210 -1.64 -3.50 -15.13
C CYS A 210 -1.45 -5.03 -15.14
N SER A 211 -0.21 -5.52 -15.11
CA SER A 211 0.10 -6.94 -15.21
C SER A 211 0.05 -7.68 -13.87
N GLY A 212 0.18 -6.96 -12.76
CA GLY A 212 0.37 -7.55 -11.44
C GLY A 212 1.76 -8.15 -11.25
N ALA A 213 2.73 -7.89 -12.13
CA ALA A 213 4.12 -8.32 -11.97
C ALA A 213 4.70 -7.78 -10.66
N ILE A 214 5.44 -8.64 -9.96
CA ILE A 214 6.00 -8.34 -8.64
C ILE A 214 7.51 -8.28 -8.75
N PHE A 215 8.09 -7.23 -8.17
CA PHE A 215 9.50 -7.08 -7.90
C PHE A 215 9.74 -6.91 -6.40
N VAL A 216 10.76 -7.58 -5.86
CA VAL A 216 11.11 -7.58 -4.43
C VAL A 216 12.58 -7.30 -4.28
N HIS A 217 12.93 -6.41 -3.36
CA HIS A 217 14.30 -6.11 -2.99
C HIS A 217 14.44 -5.95 -1.48
N TYR A 218 15.45 -6.58 -0.91
CA TYR A 218 15.76 -6.53 0.52
C TYR A 218 16.95 -5.63 0.76
N VAL A 219 16.84 -4.77 1.77
CA VAL A 219 17.90 -3.85 2.21
C VAL A 219 18.08 -3.90 3.72
N ALA A 220 19.30 -3.67 4.18
CA ALA A 220 19.58 -3.52 5.61
C ALA A 220 19.06 -2.20 6.16
N GLY A 221 18.63 -2.23 7.40
CA GLY A 221 18.13 -1.05 8.10
C GLY A 221 16.66 -0.78 7.92
N GLY A 222 16.25 0.46 8.19
CA GLY A 222 14.86 0.88 8.12
C GLY A 222 14.44 1.44 6.77
N GLU A 223 13.17 1.76 6.69
CA GLU A 223 12.64 2.57 5.59
C GLU A 223 13.36 3.91 5.52
N SER A 224 13.88 4.25 4.35
CA SER A 224 14.56 5.52 4.07
C SER A 224 14.43 5.88 2.60
N THR A 225 14.62 7.17 2.29
CA THR A 225 14.65 7.67 0.90
C THR A 225 15.72 6.97 0.07
N VAL A 226 16.89 6.72 0.65
CA VAL A 226 18.03 6.07 -0.02
C VAL A 226 17.68 4.61 -0.35
N ASN A 227 17.14 3.86 0.62
CA ASN A 227 16.75 2.47 0.42
C ASN A 227 15.60 2.33 -0.59
N MET A 228 14.65 3.26 -0.58
CA MET A 228 13.57 3.32 -1.57
C MET A 228 14.13 3.59 -2.97
N ALA A 229 15.03 4.57 -3.09
CA ALA A 229 15.68 4.90 -4.35
C ALA A 229 16.51 3.72 -4.89
N GLU A 230 17.30 3.06 -4.04
CA GLU A 230 18.06 1.86 -4.43
C GLU A 230 17.13 0.76 -4.95
N SER A 231 16.05 0.50 -4.23
CA SER A 231 15.08 -0.54 -4.61
C SER A 231 14.37 -0.20 -5.93
N PHE A 232 14.03 1.08 -6.14
CA PHE A 232 13.47 1.55 -7.39
C PHE A 232 14.48 1.44 -8.56
N LEU A 233 15.73 1.88 -8.35
CA LEU A 233 16.79 1.76 -9.35
C LEU A 233 17.02 0.29 -9.75
N ARG A 234 17.05 -0.62 -8.77
CA ARG A 234 17.10 -2.06 -9.04
C ARG A 234 15.89 -2.57 -9.81
N ALA A 235 14.70 -2.02 -9.56
CA ALA A 235 13.49 -2.44 -10.27
C ALA A 235 13.48 -2.02 -11.74
N ILE A 236 14.01 -0.85 -12.08
CA ILE A 236 14.05 -0.34 -13.46
C ILE A 236 15.17 -0.92 -14.31
N GLU A 237 16.19 -1.55 -13.71
CA GLU A 237 17.30 -2.17 -14.43
C GLU A 237 16.79 -3.23 -15.42
N PRO A 238 17.31 -3.26 -16.67
CA PRO A 238 17.03 -4.36 -17.60
C PRO A 238 17.41 -5.71 -17.02
N ARG A 239 16.54 -6.69 -17.16
CA ARG A 239 16.74 -8.05 -16.65
C ARG A 239 16.59 -9.09 -17.75
N PRO A 240 17.28 -10.25 -17.61
CA PRO A 240 17.12 -11.34 -18.56
C PRO A 240 15.65 -11.72 -18.76
N GLN A 241 15.31 -12.18 -19.97
CA GLN A 241 13.98 -12.66 -20.34
C GLN A 241 12.87 -11.59 -20.26
N GLN A 242 13.24 -10.31 -20.38
CA GLN A 242 12.27 -9.18 -20.42
C GLN A 242 11.27 -9.19 -19.25
N GLN A 243 11.73 -9.54 -18.05
CA GLN A 243 10.92 -9.39 -16.84
C GLN A 243 10.59 -7.90 -16.63
N MET A 244 9.63 -7.60 -15.74
CA MET A 244 9.28 -6.22 -15.39
C MET A 244 10.54 -5.36 -15.15
N HIS A 245 10.73 -4.32 -15.98
CA HIS A 245 11.86 -3.39 -15.94
C HIS A 245 11.49 -2.09 -16.66
N GLY A 246 12.41 -1.13 -16.72
CA GLY A 246 12.18 0.17 -17.34
C GLY A 246 11.50 1.15 -16.40
N VAL A 247 11.40 2.41 -16.81
CA VAL A 247 10.87 3.52 -16.01
C VAL A 247 9.36 3.63 -16.20
N PRO A 248 8.52 3.53 -15.14
CA PRO A 248 7.09 3.70 -15.26
C PRO A 248 6.71 5.16 -15.57
N PHE A 249 5.49 5.38 -16.06
CA PHE A 249 4.96 6.75 -16.23
C PHE A 249 4.48 7.33 -14.90
N HIS A 250 3.90 6.48 -14.04
CA HIS A 250 3.38 6.88 -12.74
C HIS A 250 3.94 5.95 -11.65
N LEU A 251 4.26 6.52 -10.50
CA LEU A 251 4.64 5.75 -9.32
C LEU A 251 3.75 6.10 -8.14
N MET A 252 2.95 5.13 -7.70
CA MET A 252 2.07 5.28 -6.56
C MET A 252 2.81 4.91 -5.27
N MET A 253 2.75 5.80 -4.27
CA MET A 253 3.45 5.67 -2.99
C MET A 253 2.67 6.29 -1.84
N ASP A 254 3.05 5.98 -0.60
CA ASP A 254 2.44 6.58 0.59
C ASP A 254 2.91 8.01 0.86
N PRO A 255 2.04 8.87 1.44
CA PRO A 255 2.38 10.26 1.74
C PRO A 255 3.48 10.43 2.80
N GLY A 256 3.68 9.42 3.65
CA GLY A 256 4.71 9.42 4.71
C GLY A 256 6.04 8.85 4.26
N SER A 257 6.07 8.21 3.11
CA SER A 257 7.31 7.72 2.55
C SER A 257 8.16 8.90 2.11
N ALA A 258 9.44 8.77 2.25
CA ALA A 258 10.49 9.71 1.86
C ALA A 258 10.39 10.21 0.39
N GLY A 259 9.25 10.00 -0.29
CA GLY A 259 9.13 10.04 -1.73
C GLY A 259 8.71 11.37 -2.34
N VAL A 260 7.99 12.24 -1.63
CA VAL A 260 7.40 13.43 -2.27
C VAL A 260 8.36 14.62 -2.30
N GLY A 261 9.30 14.64 -1.38
CA GLY A 261 10.35 15.67 -1.30
C GLY A 261 11.73 15.04 -1.22
N GLY A 262 12.78 15.81 -1.44
CA GLY A 262 14.15 15.35 -1.34
C GLY A 262 14.66 14.58 -2.56
N ALA A 263 15.65 13.72 -2.35
CA ALA A 263 16.41 13.09 -3.44
C ALA A 263 15.55 12.19 -4.35
N PHE A 264 14.60 11.43 -3.78
CA PHE A 264 13.75 10.55 -4.58
C PHE A 264 12.76 11.34 -5.45
N GLY A 265 12.18 12.43 -4.92
CA GLY A 265 11.31 13.32 -5.70
C GLY A 265 12.05 13.96 -6.89
N ASN A 266 13.30 14.38 -6.69
CA ASN A 266 14.16 14.89 -7.77
C ASN A 266 14.43 13.82 -8.83
N LEU A 267 14.72 12.58 -8.41
CA LEU A 267 14.89 11.46 -9.33
C LEU A 267 13.63 11.23 -10.16
N MET A 268 12.44 11.20 -9.54
CA MET A 268 11.17 11.03 -10.25
C MET A 268 10.97 12.12 -11.30
N ARG A 269 11.20 13.39 -10.93
CA ARG A 269 11.09 14.52 -11.86
C ARG A 269 12.05 14.38 -13.06
N ARG A 270 13.32 14.05 -12.81
CA ARG A 270 14.32 13.87 -13.87
C ARG A 270 14.04 12.67 -14.77
N LEU A 271 13.51 11.60 -14.22
CA LEU A 271 13.05 10.44 -14.98
C LEU A 271 11.66 10.65 -15.61
N GLN A 272 11.04 11.81 -15.41
CA GLN A 272 9.68 12.12 -15.89
C GLN A 272 8.66 11.09 -15.41
N VAL A 273 8.75 10.68 -14.14
CA VAL A 273 7.79 9.84 -13.46
C VAL A 273 6.86 10.72 -12.65
N THR A 274 5.57 10.59 -12.88
CA THR A 274 4.56 11.33 -12.11
C THR A 274 4.29 10.60 -10.78
N PRO A 275 4.61 11.21 -9.62
CA PRO A 275 4.28 10.61 -8.35
C PRO A 275 2.78 10.69 -8.08
N VAL A 276 2.16 9.56 -7.73
CA VAL A 276 0.78 9.47 -7.29
C VAL A 276 0.77 9.20 -5.79
N VAL A 277 0.53 10.24 -5.01
CA VAL A 277 0.54 10.15 -3.55
C VAL A 277 -0.86 9.86 -3.05
N ASN A 278 -1.03 8.76 -2.32
CA ASN A 278 -2.31 8.42 -1.73
C ASN A 278 -2.68 9.45 -0.65
N GLN A 279 -3.98 9.79 -0.60
CA GLN A 279 -4.48 10.58 0.53
C GLN A 279 -4.39 9.76 1.82
N ALA A 280 -3.96 10.40 2.91
CA ALA A 280 -3.92 9.78 4.22
C ALA A 280 -5.30 9.19 4.58
N GLY A 281 -5.33 7.92 4.98
CA GLY A 281 -6.56 7.20 5.31
C GLY A 281 -7.21 6.42 4.15
N ASN A 282 -6.71 6.53 2.90
CA ASN A 282 -7.18 5.72 1.77
C ASN A 282 -6.22 4.53 1.49
N ALA A 283 -6.03 3.68 2.49
CA ALA A 283 -5.19 2.48 2.40
C ALA A 283 -5.57 1.54 1.24
N ARG A 284 -6.82 1.60 0.80
CA ARG A 284 -7.37 0.68 -0.23
C ARG A 284 -6.88 0.95 -1.65
N ALA A 285 -6.33 2.14 -1.92
CA ALA A 285 -5.76 2.46 -3.23
C ALA A 285 -4.52 1.59 -3.56
N LYS A 286 -3.83 1.05 -2.55
CA LYS A 286 -2.63 0.20 -2.66
C LYS A 286 -2.88 -1.29 -2.47
N GLY A 287 -4.12 -1.75 -2.49
CA GLY A 287 -4.46 -3.16 -2.22
C GLY A 287 -3.65 -4.19 -3.03
N GLN A 288 -3.12 -3.82 -4.20
CA GLN A 288 -2.30 -4.74 -4.99
C GLN A 288 -0.91 -4.93 -4.38
N VAL A 289 -0.21 -3.85 -4.00
CA VAL A 289 1.13 -3.98 -3.38
C VAL A 289 1.04 -4.53 -1.96
N GLU A 290 -0.01 -4.19 -1.20
CA GLU A 290 -0.28 -4.80 0.12
C GLU A 290 -0.48 -6.32 0.00
N ASN A 291 -1.28 -6.77 -0.98
CA ASN A 291 -1.43 -8.19 -1.25
C ASN A 291 -0.12 -8.83 -1.73
N ALA A 292 0.71 -8.10 -2.48
CA ALA A 292 2.02 -8.60 -2.91
C ALA A 292 2.97 -8.82 -1.72
N HIS A 293 2.94 -7.97 -0.68
CA HIS A 293 3.66 -8.24 0.57
C HIS A 293 3.22 -9.55 1.22
N ASN A 294 1.91 -9.79 1.33
CA ASN A 294 1.39 -11.05 1.86
C ASN A 294 1.82 -12.27 1.02
N LEU A 295 1.84 -12.12 -0.32
CA LEU A 295 2.31 -13.18 -1.20
C LEU A 295 3.80 -13.48 -1.01
N VAL A 296 4.63 -12.47 -0.83
CA VAL A 296 6.07 -12.63 -0.54
C VAL A 296 6.26 -13.33 0.82
N GLU A 297 5.55 -12.90 1.86
CA GLU A 297 5.63 -13.52 3.18
C GLU A 297 5.23 -15.00 3.16
N THR A 298 4.11 -15.30 2.51
CA THR A 298 3.54 -16.66 2.53
C THR A 298 4.20 -17.62 1.55
N ASN A 299 4.68 -17.15 0.39
CA ASN A 299 5.21 -18.02 -0.66
C ASN A 299 6.73 -17.99 -0.81
N PHE A 300 7.41 -17.02 -0.20
CA PHE A 300 8.86 -16.89 -0.27
C PHE A 300 9.49 -16.91 1.12
N GLU A 301 9.21 -15.94 1.98
CA GLU A 301 9.86 -15.83 3.31
C GLU A 301 9.57 -17.03 4.21
N SER A 302 8.35 -17.56 4.17
CA SER A 302 7.96 -18.72 5.00
C SER A 302 8.82 -19.96 4.74
N GLY A 303 9.41 -20.09 3.55
CA GLY A 303 10.30 -21.19 3.19
C GLY A 303 11.67 -21.14 3.91
N PHE A 304 12.07 -19.98 4.44
CA PHE A 304 13.39 -19.82 5.05
C PHE A 304 13.43 -20.12 6.55
N LYS A 305 12.31 -20.48 7.18
CA LYS A 305 12.28 -20.87 8.59
C LYS A 305 13.24 -22.01 8.96
N PHE A 306 13.56 -22.86 7.99
CA PHE A 306 14.40 -24.04 8.18
C PHE A 306 15.67 -23.99 7.31
N THR A 307 15.94 -22.85 6.68
CA THR A 307 17.08 -22.68 5.78
C THR A 307 18.02 -21.61 6.33
N HIS A 308 19.31 -21.90 6.35
CA HIS A 308 20.31 -20.88 6.69
C HIS A 308 20.38 -19.83 5.58
N VAL A 309 20.28 -18.55 5.97
CA VAL A 309 20.35 -17.40 5.06
C VAL A 309 21.69 -16.68 5.29
N PRO A 310 22.68 -16.83 4.37
CA PRO A 310 24.03 -16.31 4.59
C PRO A 310 24.12 -14.78 4.66
N GLY A 311 23.26 -14.07 3.93
CA GLY A 311 23.28 -12.60 3.88
C GLY A 311 22.23 -11.99 2.98
N ILE A 312 22.28 -10.67 2.83
CA ILE A 312 21.30 -9.90 2.05
C ILE A 312 21.44 -10.17 0.55
N GLU A 313 22.64 -10.31 0.06
CA GLU A 313 22.91 -10.63 -1.33
C GLU A 313 22.25 -11.94 -1.71
N TRP A 314 22.46 -12.98 -0.90
CA TRP A 314 21.87 -14.29 -1.13
C TRP A 314 20.32 -14.23 -1.12
N ILE A 315 19.69 -13.54 -0.16
CA ILE A 315 18.23 -13.44 -0.14
C ILE A 315 17.70 -12.67 -1.35
N ASN A 316 18.41 -11.66 -1.84
CA ASN A 316 18.07 -10.96 -3.07
C ASN A 316 18.19 -11.86 -4.31
N GLU A 317 19.23 -12.71 -4.39
CA GLU A 317 19.35 -13.72 -5.45
C GLU A 317 18.19 -14.72 -5.41
N GLN A 318 17.85 -15.25 -4.23
CA GLN A 318 16.68 -16.12 -4.07
C GLN A 318 15.38 -15.42 -4.45
N ALA A 319 15.21 -14.15 -4.07
CA ALA A 319 14.06 -13.33 -4.45
C ALA A 319 13.96 -13.18 -5.97
N GLN A 320 15.09 -12.98 -6.68
CA GLN A 320 15.12 -12.93 -8.15
C GLN A 320 14.62 -14.25 -8.77
N MET A 321 15.05 -15.39 -8.25
CA MET A 321 14.60 -16.70 -8.72
C MET A 321 13.11 -16.93 -8.43
N TRP A 322 12.66 -16.56 -7.22
CA TRP A 322 11.26 -16.66 -6.84
C TRP A 322 10.37 -15.75 -7.70
N MET A 323 10.75 -14.49 -7.91
CA MET A 323 9.99 -13.55 -8.75
C MET A 323 9.85 -14.07 -10.18
N ARG A 324 10.93 -14.60 -10.76
CA ARG A 324 10.91 -15.21 -12.09
C ARG A 324 9.90 -16.35 -12.17
N TYR A 325 9.95 -17.27 -11.21
CA TYR A 325 9.01 -18.36 -11.11
C TYR A 325 7.57 -17.88 -10.89
N TYR A 326 7.36 -17.03 -9.89
CA TYR A 326 6.02 -16.60 -9.49
C TYR A 326 5.31 -15.82 -10.61
N ASN A 327 6.02 -14.88 -11.22
CA ASN A 327 5.46 -14.06 -12.30
C ASN A 327 5.17 -14.88 -13.58
N SER A 328 5.94 -15.93 -13.86
CA SER A 328 5.77 -16.75 -15.06
C SER A 328 4.81 -17.94 -14.89
N ALA A 329 4.67 -18.49 -13.69
CA ALA A 329 3.90 -19.70 -13.45
C ALA A 329 2.51 -19.45 -12.86
N ARG A 330 2.32 -18.36 -12.09
CA ARG A 330 1.05 -18.09 -11.38
C ARG A 330 0.18 -17.14 -12.16
N THR A 331 -1.04 -17.59 -12.49
CA THR A 331 -2.06 -16.76 -13.12
C THR A 331 -2.57 -15.69 -12.16
N HIS A 332 -2.87 -14.51 -12.68
CA HIS A 332 -3.48 -13.41 -11.93
C HIS A 332 -5.00 -13.46 -12.12
N SER A 333 -5.75 -13.38 -11.01
CA SER A 333 -7.22 -13.52 -10.99
C SER A 333 -7.96 -12.46 -11.82
N ARG A 334 -7.40 -11.25 -11.96
CA ARG A 334 -8.05 -10.13 -12.67
C ARG A 334 -8.11 -10.35 -14.19
N HIS A 335 -7.05 -10.91 -14.81
CA HIS A 335 -6.96 -11.07 -16.27
C HIS A 335 -6.77 -12.50 -16.76
N GLY A 336 -6.61 -13.47 -15.86
CA GLY A 336 -6.52 -14.89 -16.21
C GLY A 336 -5.22 -15.36 -16.89
N LEU A 337 -4.28 -14.43 -17.14
CA LEU A 337 -2.94 -14.69 -17.68
C LEU A 337 -1.92 -14.78 -16.55
N THR A 338 -0.73 -15.30 -16.85
CA THR A 338 0.41 -15.10 -15.94
C THR A 338 0.80 -13.62 -15.93
N ARG A 339 1.41 -13.17 -14.83
CA ARG A 339 1.86 -11.78 -14.70
C ARG A 339 2.86 -11.40 -15.80
N TRP A 340 3.74 -12.35 -16.11
CA TRP A 340 4.70 -12.16 -17.18
C TRP A 340 4.07 -12.13 -18.57
N ALA A 341 3.15 -13.05 -18.90
CA ALA A 341 2.45 -12.99 -20.18
C ALA A 341 1.71 -11.66 -20.37
N LYS A 342 1.09 -11.13 -19.31
CA LYS A 342 0.45 -9.82 -19.33
C LYS A 342 1.46 -8.66 -19.46
N TRP A 343 2.62 -8.76 -18.78
CA TRP A 343 3.69 -7.78 -18.91
C TRP A 343 4.24 -7.71 -20.35
N LEU A 344 4.40 -8.84 -21.04
CA LEU A 344 4.91 -8.91 -22.40
C LEU A 344 3.97 -8.30 -23.47
N GLU A 345 2.77 -7.87 -23.10
CA GLU A 345 1.92 -7.07 -23.99
C GLU A 345 2.42 -5.62 -24.13
N ILE A 346 3.46 -5.23 -23.39
CA ILE A 346 4.08 -3.91 -23.46
C ILE A 346 4.63 -3.63 -24.87
N THR A 347 4.37 -2.43 -25.38
CA THR A 347 4.92 -1.97 -26.65
C THR A 347 6.25 -1.25 -26.47
N PRO A 348 7.09 -1.15 -27.53
CA PRO A 348 8.35 -0.39 -27.44
C PRO A 348 8.19 1.06 -26.97
N GLN A 349 7.07 1.70 -27.30
CA GLN A 349 6.77 3.08 -26.89
C GLN A 349 6.41 3.20 -25.41
N GLN A 350 5.92 2.12 -24.81
CA GLN A 350 5.55 2.05 -23.39
C GLN A 350 6.74 1.66 -22.51
N LEU A 351 7.76 1.01 -23.10
CA LEU A 351 8.96 0.59 -22.38
C LEU A 351 10.01 1.70 -22.41
N ARG A 352 10.11 2.45 -21.33
CA ARG A 352 11.06 3.54 -21.15
C ARG A 352 12.34 3.00 -20.51
N LEU A 353 13.39 2.86 -21.28
CA LEU A 353 14.68 2.38 -20.78
C LEU A 353 15.57 3.55 -20.36
N VAL A 354 16.29 3.38 -19.27
CA VAL A 354 17.33 4.28 -18.79
C VAL A 354 18.54 3.44 -18.34
N ASP A 355 19.72 3.98 -18.53
CA ASP A 355 20.91 3.40 -17.91
C ASP A 355 20.84 3.56 -16.39
N ALA A 356 21.00 2.46 -15.65
CA ALA A 356 20.89 2.46 -14.20
C ALA A 356 22.01 3.26 -13.52
N ALA A 357 23.20 3.30 -14.11
CA ALA A 357 24.31 4.12 -13.60
C ALA A 357 23.98 5.60 -13.75
N LEU A 358 23.48 6.01 -14.92
CA LEU A 358 23.01 7.38 -15.14
C LEU A 358 21.84 7.72 -14.20
N ALA A 359 20.87 6.84 -14.04
CA ALA A 359 19.76 7.07 -13.11
C ALA A 359 20.24 7.22 -11.66
N ARG A 360 21.28 6.51 -11.27
CA ARG A 360 21.93 6.64 -9.96
C ARG A 360 22.63 8.00 -9.80
N GLU A 361 23.28 8.51 -10.84
CA GLU A 361 23.89 9.84 -10.85
C GLU A 361 22.86 10.96 -10.76
N LEU A 362 21.68 10.77 -11.33
CA LEU A 362 20.56 11.72 -11.27
C LEU A 362 19.90 11.82 -9.89
N LEU A 363 20.22 10.93 -8.95
CA LEU A 363 19.69 10.97 -7.60
C LEU A 363 20.44 12.03 -6.77
N THR A 364 19.82 13.17 -6.51
CA THR A 364 20.40 14.24 -5.69
C THR A 364 19.37 14.80 -4.70
N HIS A 365 19.84 15.31 -3.57
CA HIS A 365 19.01 16.08 -2.66
C HIS A 365 18.49 17.37 -3.32
N ALA A 366 17.56 18.07 -2.66
CA ALA A 366 17.17 19.40 -3.07
C ALA A 366 18.40 20.34 -2.99
N PRO A 367 18.67 21.18 -4.00
CA PRO A 367 19.79 22.09 -3.98
C PRO A 367 19.64 23.13 -2.86
N GLU A 368 20.76 23.51 -2.26
CA GLU A 368 20.88 24.69 -1.44
C GLU A 368 21.63 25.77 -2.21
N ALA A 369 21.38 27.04 -1.89
CA ALA A 369 21.95 28.17 -2.61
C ALA A 369 22.91 29.01 -1.72
N PRO A 370 24.05 28.46 -1.27
CA PRO A 370 25.02 29.18 -0.48
C PRO A 370 25.70 30.30 -1.29
N LYS A 371 26.22 31.30 -0.56
CA LYS A 371 26.91 32.44 -1.15
C LYS A 371 28.37 32.09 -1.43
N VAL A 372 28.86 32.48 -2.62
CA VAL A 372 30.23 32.26 -3.06
C VAL A 372 31.18 33.26 -2.34
N ASP A 373 32.25 32.76 -1.74
CA ASP A 373 33.26 33.56 -1.08
C ASP A 373 34.28 34.16 -2.08
N ARG A 374 35.23 34.95 -1.56
CA ARG A 374 36.28 35.62 -2.36
C ARG A 374 37.28 34.65 -3.01
N ASN A 375 37.30 33.41 -2.53
CA ASN A 375 38.19 32.38 -3.06
C ASN A 375 37.46 31.45 -4.06
N LEU A 376 36.28 31.85 -4.53
CA LEU A 376 35.38 31.03 -5.37
C LEU A 376 35.04 29.71 -4.72
N CYS A 377 34.72 29.76 -3.40
CA CYS A 377 34.25 28.58 -2.68
C CYS A 377 32.91 28.83 -2.02
N VAL A 378 32.22 27.75 -1.69
CA VAL A 378 30.96 27.75 -0.96
C VAL A 378 31.05 26.84 0.26
N ARG A 379 30.33 27.20 1.34
CA ARG A 379 30.13 26.31 2.49
C ARG A 379 28.81 25.55 2.33
N PHE A 380 28.90 24.23 2.30
CA PHE A 380 27.76 23.39 2.17
C PHE A 380 27.97 22.06 2.92
N ASP A 381 26.98 21.61 3.69
CA ASP A 381 27.05 20.39 4.51
C ASP A 381 28.26 20.34 5.45
N GLY A 382 28.59 21.48 6.09
CA GLY A 382 29.71 21.59 7.03
C GLY A 382 31.10 21.56 6.40
N ARG A 383 31.21 21.49 5.07
CA ARG A 383 32.47 21.44 4.29
C ARG A 383 32.58 22.65 3.36
N VAL A 384 33.77 22.86 2.82
CA VAL A 384 34.06 23.93 1.86
C VAL A 384 34.32 23.31 0.48
N TRP A 385 33.65 23.83 -0.54
CA TRP A 385 33.69 23.29 -1.90
C TRP A 385 34.22 24.34 -2.88
N ASP A 386 35.13 23.94 -3.76
CA ASP A 386 35.72 24.82 -4.77
C ASP A 386 34.85 24.86 -6.01
N VAL A 387 34.22 26.02 -6.27
CA VAL A 387 33.34 26.25 -7.41
C VAL A 387 34.01 27.07 -8.51
N SER A 388 35.33 27.25 -8.46
CA SER A 388 36.08 28.07 -9.42
C SER A 388 36.02 27.55 -10.87
N THR A 389 35.74 26.26 -11.05
CA THR A 389 35.60 25.62 -12.36
C THR A 389 34.20 25.75 -12.96
N VAL A 390 33.22 26.19 -12.16
CA VAL A 390 31.84 26.34 -12.62
C VAL A 390 31.70 27.61 -13.44
N PRO A 391 31.18 27.52 -14.69
CA PRO A 391 30.99 28.68 -15.54
C PRO A 391 30.06 29.73 -14.93
N GLY A 392 30.35 31.01 -15.10
CA GLY A 392 29.48 32.10 -14.67
C GLY A 392 29.46 32.41 -13.19
N VAL A 393 30.23 31.72 -12.35
CA VAL A 393 30.28 31.95 -10.90
C VAL A 393 30.86 33.34 -10.60
N LEU A 394 30.19 34.08 -9.70
CA LEU A 394 30.59 35.43 -9.24
C LEU A 394 30.83 35.44 -7.74
N VAL A 395 31.88 36.16 -7.31
CA VAL A 395 32.09 36.44 -5.87
C VAL A 395 30.88 37.16 -5.30
N GLY A 396 30.31 36.63 -4.25
CA GLY A 396 29.09 37.17 -3.63
C GLY A 396 27.78 36.71 -4.28
N GLY A 397 27.85 36.03 -5.41
CA GLY A 397 26.70 35.34 -6.02
C GLY A 397 26.27 34.09 -5.22
N LYS A 398 25.17 33.48 -5.64
CA LYS A 398 24.69 32.20 -5.11
C LYS A 398 24.89 31.10 -6.15
N VAL A 399 25.14 29.89 -5.68
CA VAL A 399 25.30 28.70 -6.52
C VAL A 399 24.44 27.59 -5.96
N ASP A 400 23.61 26.97 -6.78
CA ASP A 400 22.78 25.84 -6.39
C ASP A 400 23.65 24.58 -6.30
N ILE A 401 23.85 24.06 -5.08
CA ILE A 401 24.72 22.94 -4.79
C ILE A 401 23.97 21.82 -4.04
N THR A 402 24.28 20.59 -4.37
CA THR A 402 23.63 19.41 -3.79
C THR A 402 24.60 18.23 -3.67
N PHE A 403 24.13 17.11 -3.13
CA PHE A 403 24.81 15.84 -3.09
C PHE A 403 24.00 14.73 -3.74
N ASN A 404 24.75 13.75 -4.28
CA ASN A 404 24.21 12.41 -4.47
C ASN A 404 24.19 11.68 -3.12
N PRO A 405 23.03 11.13 -2.64
CA PRO A 405 22.96 10.44 -1.36
C PRO A 405 23.82 9.18 -1.28
N PHE A 406 24.19 8.58 -2.42
CA PHE A 406 25.08 7.44 -2.48
C PHE A 406 26.56 7.81 -2.47
N ASP A 407 26.91 9.03 -2.89
CA ASP A 407 28.28 9.52 -2.90
C ASP A 407 28.34 10.97 -2.40
N ARG A 408 28.77 11.13 -1.17
CA ARG A 408 28.98 12.44 -0.53
C ARG A 408 30.42 12.92 -0.59
N SER A 409 31.28 12.22 -1.33
CA SER A 409 32.69 12.62 -1.51
C SER A 409 32.85 13.79 -2.47
N VAL A 410 31.84 14.00 -3.35
CA VAL A 410 31.80 15.06 -4.35
C VAL A 410 30.48 15.81 -4.21
N ALA A 411 30.51 17.13 -4.21
CA ALA A 411 29.32 17.95 -4.34
C ALA A 411 29.01 18.25 -5.82
N LEU A 412 27.75 18.48 -6.13
CA LEU A 412 27.27 18.73 -7.47
C LEU A 412 26.64 20.12 -7.54
N VAL A 413 27.13 20.97 -8.42
CA VAL A 413 26.50 22.25 -8.73
C VAL A 413 25.44 22.01 -9.81
N VAL A 414 24.25 22.54 -9.59
CA VAL A 414 23.10 22.43 -10.49
C VAL A 414 23.08 23.68 -11.38
N GLU A 415 23.41 23.53 -12.64
CA GLU A 415 23.30 24.55 -13.68
C GLU A 415 22.22 24.19 -14.68
N HIS A 416 21.83 25.14 -15.53
CA HIS A 416 20.87 24.90 -16.59
C HIS A 416 21.47 25.30 -17.93
N ASP A 417 21.30 24.45 -18.96
CA ASP A 417 21.69 24.80 -20.31
C ASP A 417 20.71 25.80 -20.96
N ALA A 418 21.01 26.20 -22.18
CA ALA A 418 20.18 27.15 -22.93
C ALA A 418 18.74 26.64 -23.19
N GLU A 419 18.54 25.33 -23.16
CA GLU A 419 17.24 24.66 -23.31
C GLU A 419 16.53 24.43 -21.98
N GLY A 420 17.13 24.87 -20.86
CA GLY A 420 16.57 24.71 -19.51
C GLY A 420 16.76 23.31 -18.90
N ARG A 421 17.62 22.47 -19.49
CA ARG A 421 17.95 21.14 -18.95
C ARG A 421 18.98 21.28 -17.84
N GLU A 422 18.79 20.53 -16.75
CA GLU A 422 19.72 20.51 -15.63
C GLU A 422 21.06 19.84 -16.00
N LEU A 423 22.14 20.51 -15.63
CA LEU A 423 23.52 20.00 -15.72
C LEU A 423 24.06 19.85 -14.28
N LEU A 424 24.57 18.68 -13.95
CA LEU A 424 25.18 18.40 -12.66
C LEU A 424 26.71 18.48 -12.81
N LEU A 425 27.32 19.53 -12.30
CA LEU A 425 28.75 19.78 -12.41
C LEU A 425 29.44 19.36 -11.12
N PRO A 426 30.35 18.35 -11.15
CA PRO A 426 31.05 17.91 -9.96
C PRO A 426 32.09 18.96 -9.52
N VAL A 427 32.10 19.26 -8.21
CA VAL A 427 33.03 20.21 -7.60
C VAL A 427 33.79 19.55 -6.44
N PRO A 428 35.12 19.76 -6.36
CA PRO A 428 35.95 19.13 -5.34
C PRO A 428 35.81 19.84 -3.99
N GLU A 429 36.04 19.10 -2.91
CA GLU A 429 36.21 19.67 -1.57
C GLU A 429 37.52 20.47 -1.48
N ALA A 430 37.43 21.69 -0.99
CA ALA A 430 38.59 22.54 -0.72
C ALA A 430 39.23 22.15 0.62
N LYS A 431 40.12 21.16 0.60
CA LYS A 431 40.83 20.66 1.79
C LYS A 431 41.89 21.63 2.28
N GLU A 432 42.09 21.68 3.58
CA GLU A 432 43.18 22.41 4.22
C GLU A 432 44.32 21.45 4.59
N GLY A 433 45.55 21.86 4.29
CA GLY A 433 46.76 21.13 4.68
C GLY A 433 47.13 21.38 6.16
N ALA A 434 48.20 20.72 6.60
CA ALA A 434 48.64 20.74 8.01
C ALA A 434 48.90 22.15 8.63
N HIS A 435 49.06 23.20 7.80
CA HIS A 435 49.30 24.56 8.24
C HIS A 435 48.08 25.48 8.06
N GLY A 436 46.89 24.95 7.82
CA GLY A 436 45.66 25.72 7.62
C GLY A 436 45.57 26.46 6.29
N PHE A 437 46.49 26.21 5.36
CA PHE A 437 46.40 26.65 3.97
C PHE A 437 45.71 25.60 3.13
N ARG A 438 44.95 26.04 2.14
CA ARG A 438 44.30 25.08 1.19
C ARG A 438 45.33 24.25 0.49
N GLU A 439 45.03 22.97 0.28
CA GLU A 439 45.77 22.13 -0.63
C GLU A 439 45.71 22.73 -2.05
N GLY A 440 46.85 22.97 -2.65
CA GLY A 440 46.91 23.68 -3.94
C GLY A 440 47.02 25.22 -3.86
N ALA A 441 47.05 25.81 -2.67
CA ALA A 441 47.32 27.23 -2.53
C ALA A 441 48.68 27.62 -3.12
N ALA A 442 48.71 28.74 -3.85
CA ALA A 442 49.93 29.26 -4.44
C ALA A 442 50.99 29.50 -3.38
N ARG A 443 52.23 29.08 -3.62
CA ARG A 443 53.32 29.22 -2.67
C ARG A 443 54.12 30.49 -2.98
N ILE A 444 54.28 31.33 -1.95
CA ILE A 444 55.10 32.56 -2.07
C ILE A 444 56.49 32.20 -2.61
N GLY A 445 56.95 32.96 -3.60
CA GLY A 445 58.26 32.75 -4.25
C GLY A 445 58.30 31.68 -5.32
N ARG A 446 57.19 31.08 -5.73
CA ARG A 446 57.07 30.19 -6.89
C ARG A 446 56.09 30.77 -7.91
N GLU A 447 56.21 30.34 -9.18
CA GLU A 447 55.22 30.67 -10.19
C GLU A 447 53.81 30.27 -9.71
N MET A 448 52.88 31.21 -9.81
CA MET A 448 51.48 30.96 -9.45
C MET A 448 50.57 31.23 -10.62
N LYS A 449 49.60 30.31 -10.82
CA LYS A 449 48.51 30.51 -11.73
C LYS A 449 47.43 31.28 -11.00
N SER A 450 47.03 32.41 -11.54
CA SER A 450 45.89 33.20 -10.99
C SER A 450 44.60 32.40 -11.13
N LEU A 451 43.67 32.62 -10.22
CA LEU A 451 42.27 32.14 -10.40
C LEU A 451 41.69 32.76 -11.67
N PRO A 452 40.79 32.04 -12.36
CA PRO A 452 40.13 32.59 -13.54
C PRO A 452 39.37 33.87 -13.17
N ASP A 453 39.43 34.87 -14.06
CA ASP A 453 38.62 36.07 -13.91
C ASP A 453 37.13 35.70 -13.99
N THR A 454 36.35 36.19 -13.06
CA THR A 454 34.89 36.11 -13.17
C THR A 454 34.40 37.03 -14.31
N VAL A 455 33.24 36.73 -14.89
CA VAL A 455 32.63 37.57 -15.94
C VAL A 455 32.56 39.04 -15.54
N ALA A 456 32.26 39.32 -14.29
CA ALA A 456 32.23 40.71 -13.73
C ALA A 456 33.61 41.36 -13.76
N VAL A 457 34.69 40.61 -13.43
CA VAL A 457 36.07 41.13 -13.49
C VAL A 457 36.51 41.34 -14.94
N THR A 458 36.18 40.42 -15.82
CA THR A 458 36.45 40.54 -17.26
C THR A 458 35.76 41.77 -17.82
N ASN A 459 34.46 41.98 -17.57
CA ASN A 459 33.71 43.12 -18.03
C ASN A 459 34.26 44.44 -17.45
N ARG A 460 34.64 44.44 -16.16
CA ARG A 460 35.28 45.63 -15.56
C ARG A 460 36.61 46.00 -16.19
N LYS A 461 37.37 45.05 -16.73
CA LYS A 461 38.60 45.31 -17.49
C LYS A 461 38.35 45.86 -18.89
N LEU A 462 37.13 45.70 -19.42
CA LEU A 462 36.70 46.18 -20.75
C LEU A 462 36.07 47.57 -20.67
N VAL A 463 35.54 47.98 -19.51
CA VAL A 463 34.97 49.30 -19.23
C VAL A 463 36.05 50.22 -18.61
#